data_1061d5c16dcdd22dc7c7ad6eaf28b211
#
_entry.id   1061d5c16dcdd22dc7c7ad6eaf28b211
#
_cell.length_a   1.000
_cell.length_b   1.000
_cell.length_c   1.000
_cell.angle_alpha   90.00
_cell.angle_beta   90.00
_cell.angle_gamma   90.00
#
_symmetry.space_group_name_H-M   'P 1'
#
loop_
_entity.id
_entity.type
_entity.pdbx_description
1 polymer ?
#
loop_
_entity_poly.entity_id
_entity_poly.type
_entity_poly.pdbx_seq_one_letter_code
_entity_poly.pdbx_strand_id
1 'polypeptide(L)'
;MLRVVRPAMPATFSCQELRMNIIEKSDEEIFAIADPLWRGLVKYSNEGKYEEFVKNFSSSLALAMNNVVTGHQFANSELARSLSDEIDSLGIIRRGEHVTVLYRQRSTKKQGEWLGRLVLGYENEKVRIFGASIF
;
A
#
# COMPACT_ATOMS: atom_id res chain seq x y z
N MET A 1 11.79 34.15 -2.64
CA MET A 1 11.34 33.77 -2.41
C MET A 1 10.81 33.61 -2.47
N LEU A 2 10.67 33.36 -2.37
CA LEU A 2 9.97 33.04 -2.14
C LEU A 2 9.55 32.48 -1.94
N ARG A 3 9.67 32.39 -1.68
CA ARG A 3 9.04 31.78 -1.18
C ARG A 3 8.27 31.78 -0.92
N VAL A 4 8.00 32.10 -0.67
CA VAL A 4 7.10 32.02 -0.25
C VAL A 4 6.34 32.19 -0.25
N VAL A 5 6.44 32.49 -0.31
CA VAL A 5 5.59 32.53 -0.06
C VAL A 5 4.79 32.26 -0.06
N ARG A 6 4.91 32.12 0.03
CA ARG A 6 3.94 31.69 0.28
C ARG A 6 3.07 32.07 0.75
N PRO A 7 2.78 32.63 0.90
CA PRO A 7 1.92 32.92 1.53
C PRO A 7 0.89 33.01 1.64
N ALA A 8 0.76 33.21 1.83
CA ALA A 8 -0.27 33.24 2.16
C ALA A 8 -1.12 32.75 1.57
N MET A 9 -1.29 32.22 1.46
CA MET A 9 -2.01 31.68 1.03
C MET A 9 -2.95 31.57 1.51
N PRO A 10 -3.31 31.71 1.80
CA PRO A 10 -4.24 31.63 2.31
C PRO A 10 -5.17 30.91 2.65
N ALA A 11 -6.04 31.17 3.00
CA ALA A 11 -7.01 30.39 3.50
C ALA A 11 -7.44 29.33 2.62
N THR A 12 -7.52 29.59 1.41
CA THR A 12 -7.82 28.60 0.53
C THR A 12 -6.79 27.63 0.45
N PHE A 13 -5.59 27.99 0.80
CA PHE A 13 -4.71 27.03 0.77
C PHE A 13 -4.76 26.13 1.84
N SER A 14 -5.46 26.39 2.87
CA SER A 14 -5.60 25.43 3.86
C SER A 14 -6.37 24.23 3.39
N CYS A 15 -7.21 24.36 2.41
CA CYS A 15 -7.84 23.21 1.84
C CYS A 15 -6.87 22.29 1.20
N GLN A 16 -5.85 22.84 0.57
CA GLN A 16 -4.85 22.02 0.00
C GLN A 16 -4.02 21.36 1.04
N GLU A 17 -3.84 22.00 2.16
CA GLU A 17 -3.12 21.37 3.24
C GLU A 17 -3.89 20.18 3.74
N LEU A 18 -5.20 20.26 3.78
CA LEU A 18 -6.00 19.15 4.21
C LEU A 18 -5.97 18.01 3.21
N ARG A 19 -5.71 18.34 1.96
CA ARG A 19 -5.60 17.31 0.94
C ARG A 19 -4.16 17.01 0.64
N MET A 20 -3.30 17.23 1.61
CA MET A 20 -1.91 17.05 1.35
C MET A 20 -1.60 15.63 0.94
N ASN A 21 -0.50 15.51 0.25
CA ASN A 21 -0.05 14.27 -0.27
C ASN A 21 0.39 13.34 0.86
N ILE A 22 0.24 12.06 0.66
CA ILE A 22 0.64 11.09 1.67
C ILE A 22 2.13 11.17 1.97
N ILE A 23 2.94 11.65 1.03
CA ILE A 23 4.39 11.74 1.26
C ILE A 23 4.74 12.76 2.34
N GLU A 24 3.80 13.61 2.72
CA GLU A 24 4.05 14.62 3.76
C GLU A 24 3.83 14.10 5.16
N LYS A 25 3.30 12.90 5.30
CA LYS A 25 3.09 12.32 6.61
C LYS A 25 4.40 11.77 7.16
N SER A 26 4.48 11.68 8.48
CA SER A 26 5.66 11.10 9.12
C SER A 26 5.71 9.60 8.85
N ASP A 27 6.89 9.02 9.07
CA ASP A 27 7.03 7.57 8.92
C ASP A 27 6.06 6.83 9.84
N GLU A 28 5.89 7.31 11.05
CA GLU A 28 4.98 6.65 11.99
C GLU A 28 3.55 6.69 11.50
N GLU A 29 3.13 7.82 10.95
CA GLU A 29 1.79 7.93 10.42
C GLU A 29 1.59 7.02 9.21
N ILE A 30 2.61 6.94 8.36
CA ILE A 30 2.53 6.07 7.19
C ILE A 30 2.44 4.62 7.61
N PHE A 31 3.26 4.18 8.56
CA PHE A 31 3.18 2.81 9.04
C PHE A 31 1.83 2.52 9.69
N ALA A 32 1.27 3.49 10.42
CA ALA A 32 -0.03 3.29 11.05
C ALA A 32 -1.13 3.06 10.02
N ILE A 33 -0.99 3.63 8.83
CA ILE A 33 -1.92 3.42 7.73
C ILE A 33 -1.59 2.12 6.99
N ALA A 34 -0.32 1.90 6.72
CA ALA A 34 0.12 0.79 5.87
C ALA A 34 0.02 -0.57 6.53
N ASP A 35 0.35 -0.66 7.81
CA ASP A 35 0.41 -1.96 8.47
C ASP A 35 -0.93 -2.69 8.46
N PRO A 36 -2.06 -2.05 8.80
CA PRO A 36 -3.34 -2.75 8.70
C PRO A 36 -3.68 -3.15 7.27
N LEU A 37 -3.29 -2.33 6.29
CA LEU A 37 -3.54 -2.66 4.89
C LEU A 37 -2.74 -3.87 4.45
N TRP A 38 -1.46 -3.93 4.81
CA TRP A 38 -0.63 -5.07 4.46
C TRP A 38 -1.12 -6.35 5.15
N ARG A 39 -1.48 -6.25 6.44
CA ARG A 39 -2.01 -7.41 7.15
C ARG A 39 -3.31 -7.91 6.54
N GLY A 40 -4.15 -6.99 6.06
CA GLY A 40 -5.36 -7.35 5.34
C GLY A 40 -5.05 -8.08 4.06
N LEU A 41 -4.06 -7.60 3.30
CA LEU A 41 -3.66 -8.28 2.07
C LEU A 41 -3.14 -9.68 2.36
N VAL A 42 -2.33 -9.84 3.40
CA VAL A 42 -1.82 -11.15 3.81
C VAL A 42 -2.99 -12.08 4.16
N LYS A 43 -3.93 -11.59 4.95
CA LYS A 43 -5.07 -12.39 5.37
C LYS A 43 -5.89 -12.86 4.18
N TYR A 44 -6.27 -11.93 3.31
CA TYR A 44 -7.13 -12.28 2.19
C TYR A 44 -6.42 -13.07 1.12
N SER A 45 -5.12 -12.86 0.96
CA SER A 45 -4.30 -13.68 0.08
C SER A 45 -4.30 -15.12 0.58
N ASN A 46 -4.06 -15.32 1.88
CA ASN A 46 -4.05 -16.65 2.47
C ASN A 46 -5.40 -17.34 2.33
N GLU A 47 -6.49 -16.59 2.43
CA GLU A 47 -7.83 -17.14 2.33
C GLU A 47 -8.33 -17.30 0.90
N GLY A 48 -7.60 -16.73 -0.05
CA GLY A 48 -8.00 -16.76 -1.45
C GLY A 48 -9.21 -15.90 -1.75
N LYS A 49 -9.43 -14.85 -0.95
CA LYS A 49 -10.59 -13.98 -1.10
C LYS A 49 -10.23 -12.80 -1.97
N TYR A 50 -10.40 -12.99 -3.27
CA TYR A 50 -9.99 -11.98 -4.25
C TYR A 50 -10.70 -10.65 -4.06
N GLU A 51 -12.01 -10.65 -3.87
CA GLU A 51 -12.76 -9.41 -3.77
C GLU A 51 -12.34 -8.58 -2.57
N GLU A 52 -12.09 -9.25 -1.45
CA GLU A 52 -11.63 -8.55 -0.27
C GLU A 52 -10.21 -8.04 -0.45
N PHE A 53 -9.39 -8.84 -1.14
CA PHE A 53 -7.99 -8.49 -1.39
C PHE A 53 -7.86 -7.18 -2.14
N VAL A 54 -8.72 -6.93 -3.12
CA VAL A 54 -8.59 -5.77 -4.00
C VAL A 54 -9.43 -4.56 -3.60
N LYS A 55 -10.16 -4.65 -2.51
CA LYS A 55 -11.15 -3.60 -2.23
C LYS A 55 -10.54 -2.22 -1.96
N ASN A 56 -9.29 -2.18 -1.53
CA ASN A 56 -8.61 -0.90 -1.27
C ASN A 56 -7.66 -0.50 -2.39
N PHE A 57 -7.72 -1.17 -3.52
CA PHE A 57 -6.87 -0.85 -4.66
C PHE A 57 -7.34 0.45 -5.31
N SER A 58 -6.40 1.19 -5.86
CA SER A 58 -6.72 2.37 -6.66
C SER A 58 -7.46 1.93 -7.91
N SER A 59 -8.16 2.87 -8.54
CA SER A 59 -8.88 2.56 -9.77
C SER A 59 -7.94 2.05 -10.85
N SER A 60 -6.77 2.66 -10.96
CA SER A 60 -5.81 2.25 -11.99
C SER A 60 -5.29 0.85 -11.74
N LEU A 61 -5.00 0.51 -10.49
CA LEU A 61 -4.53 -0.83 -10.19
C LEU A 61 -5.64 -1.85 -10.41
N ALA A 62 -6.85 -1.53 -10.00
CA ALA A 62 -7.98 -2.44 -10.18
C ALA A 62 -8.24 -2.70 -11.66
N LEU A 63 -8.12 -1.67 -12.50
CA LEU A 63 -8.31 -1.84 -13.93
C LEU A 63 -7.21 -2.67 -14.57
N ALA A 64 -6.02 -2.61 -14.04
CA ALA A 64 -4.90 -3.36 -14.58
C ALA A 64 -4.95 -4.83 -14.24
N MET A 65 -5.83 -5.23 -13.32
CA MET A 65 -5.91 -6.61 -12.88
C MET A 65 -7.13 -7.28 -13.46
N ASN A 66 -6.91 -8.51 -13.91
CA ASN A 66 -7.98 -9.32 -14.46
C ASN A 66 -8.41 -10.32 -13.39
N ASN A 67 -9.70 -10.33 -13.06
CA ASN A 67 -10.20 -11.18 -11.98
C ASN A 67 -9.87 -12.65 -12.19
N VAL A 68 -9.98 -13.12 -13.42
CA VAL A 68 -9.74 -14.52 -13.72
C VAL A 68 -8.27 -14.84 -13.53
N VAL A 69 -7.39 -13.99 -14.05
CA VAL A 69 -5.95 -14.22 -13.95
C VAL A 69 -5.51 -14.13 -12.49
N THR A 70 -5.98 -13.12 -11.77
CA THR A 70 -5.57 -12.94 -10.38
C THR A 70 -6.07 -14.09 -9.52
N GLY A 71 -7.31 -14.49 -9.71
CA GLY A 71 -7.88 -15.61 -8.96
C GLY A 71 -7.13 -16.90 -9.24
N HIS A 72 -6.74 -17.11 -10.49
CA HIS A 72 -5.97 -18.27 -10.87
C HIS A 72 -4.59 -18.25 -10.23
N GLN A 73 -3.96 -17.10 -10.17
CA GLN A 73 -2.66 -16.97 -9.52
C GLN A 73 -2.76 -17.27 -8.03
N PHE A 74 -3.80 -16.79 -7.37
CA PHE A 74 -4.01 -17.12 -5.97
C PHE A 74 -4.17 -18.62 -5.78
N ALA A 75 -4.95 -19.26 -6.63
CA ALA A 75 -5.21 -20.69 -6.49
C ALA A 75 -3.94 -21.52 -6.68
N ASN A 76 -3.02 -21.02 -7.52
CA ASN A 76 -1.83 -21.80 -7.89
C ASN A 76 -0.55 -21.36 -7.20
N SER A 77 -0.60 -20.32 -6.37
CA SER A 77 0.59 -19.84 -5.68
C SER A 77 0.58 -20.31 -4.24
N GLU A 78 1.48 -21.25 -3.95
CA GLU A 78 1.62 -21.72 -2.59
C GLU A 78 2.08 -20.59 -1.69
N LEU A 79 2.99 -19.76 -2.15
CA LEU A 79 3.48 -18.64 -1.34
C LEU A 79 2.34 -17.67 -1.02
N ALA A 80 1.51 -17.34 -2.01
CA ALA A 80 0.42 -16.39 -1.81
C ALA A 80 -0.61 -16.88 -0.79
N ARG A 81 -0.66 -18.18 -0.56
CA ARG A 81 -1.61 -18.79 0.36
C ARG A 81 -0.98 -19.20 1.68
N SER A 82 0.27 -18.84 1.90
CA SER A 82 0.99 -19.27 3.10
C SER A 82 1.85 -18.15 3.69
N LEU A 83 1.36 -16.93 3.64
CA LEU A 83 2.10 -15.79 4.18
C LEU A 83 1.95 -15.75 5.70
N SER A 84 3.04 -15.46 6.38
CA SER A 84 3.03 -15.30 7.82
C SER A 84 2.47 -13.92 8.18
N ASP A 85 1.76 -13.83 9.29
CA ASP A 85 1.30 -12.54 9.79
C ASP A 85 2.36 -11.84 10.63
N GLU A 86 3.52 -12.47 10.80
CA GLU A 86 4.65 -11.82 11.43
C GLU A 86 5.44 -11.07 10.37
N ILE A 87 5.37 -9.76 10.41
CA ILE A 87 6.02 -8.91 9.44
C ILE A 87 6.91 -7.92 10.16
N ASP A 88 7.98 -7.50 9.49
CA ASP A 88 8.84 -6.44 9.99
C ASP A 88 8.80 -5.27 9.03
N SER A 89 8.60 -4.07 9.56
CA SER A 89 8.65 -2.86 8.76
C SER A 89 10.10 -2.50 8.51
N LEU A 90 10.49 -2.34 7.25
CA LEU A 90 11.87 -2.09 6.88
C LEU A 90 12.13 -0.63 6.57
N GLY A 91 11.17 0.09 6.02
CA GLY A 91 11.38 1.48 5.68
C GLY A 91 10.34 1.99 4.71
N ILE A 92 10.49 3.24 4.34
CA ILE A 92 9.57 3.95 3.48
C ILE A 92 10.37 4.71 2.45
N ILE A 93 9.94 4.62 1.20
CA ILE A 93 10.50 5.42 0.12
C ILE A 93 9.41 6.36 -0.36
N ARG A 94 9.73 7.63 -0.43
CA ARG A 94 8.80 8.65 -0.91
C ARG A 94 9.21 9.07 -2.31
N ARG A 95 8.25 9.01 -3.24
CA ARG A 95 8.55 9.38 -4.61
C ARG A 95 7.29 9.90 -5.29
N GLY A 96 7.36 11.13 -5.82
CA GLY A 96 6.21 11.73 -6.47
C GLY A 96 5.10 11.94 -5.47
N GLU A 97 3.96 11.34 -5.73
CA GLU A 97 2.80 11.45 -4.86
C GLU A 97 2.49 10.15 -4.12
N HIS A 98 3.46 9.25 -4.09
CA HIS A 98 3.25 7.94 -3.51
C HIS A 98 4.33 7.62 -2.50
N VAL A 99 3.99 6.75 -1.56
CA VAL A 99 4.99 6.17 -0.67
C VAL A 99 5.03 4.68 -0.92
N THR A 100 6.23 4.13 -0.87
CA THR A 100 6.43 2.69 -0.95
C THR A 100 6.88 2.22 0.42
N VAL A 101 6.08 1.37 1.04
CA VAL A 101 6.40 0.84 2.37
C VAL A 101 6.98 -0.55 2.15
N LEU A 102 8.10 -0.81 2.80
CA LEU A 102 8.84 -2.06 2.62
C LEU A 102 8.72 -2.91 3.86
N TYR A 103 8.47 -4.19 3.65
CA TYR A 103 8.28 -5.16 4.72
C TYR A 103 9.15 -6.37 4.51
N ARG A 104 9.60 -6.97 5.62
CA ARG A 104 10.16 -8.31 5.57
C ARG A 104 8.99 -9.26 5.79
N GLN A 105 8.72 -10.10 4.80
CA GLN A 105 7.60 -11.02 4.81
C GLN A 105 8.14 -12.44 4.89
N ARG A 106 7.50 -13.27 5.68
CA ARG A 106 7.88 -14.68 5.82
C ARG A 106 6.70 -15.55 5.41
N SER A 107 6.97 -16.81 5.22
CA SER A 107 5.94 -17.79 4.88
C SER A 107 5.79 -18.78 6.02
N THR A 108 4.59 -19.31 6.20
CA THR A 108 4.35 -20.34 7.20
C THR A 108 4.81 -21.71 6.70
N LYS A 109 5.04 -21.85 5.38
CA LYS A 109 5.39 -23.15 4.80
C LYS A 109 6.76 -23.17 4.15
N LYS A 110 7.23 -22.06 3.63
CA LYS A 110 8.50 -22.00 2.93
C LYS A 110 9.52 -21.26 3.78
N GLN A 111 10.74 -21.76 3.78
CA GLN A 111 11.82 -21.08 4.47
C GLN A 111 12.31 -19.91 3.65
N GLY A 112 12.74 -18.85 4.35
CA GLY A 112 13.31 -17.70 3.69
C GLY A 112 12.54 -16.44 4.04
N GLU A 113 13.00 -15.36 3.45
CA GLU A 113 12.42 -14.05 3.67
C GLU A 113 12.17 -13.42 2.31
N TRP A 114 11.09 -12.66 2.24
CA TRP A 114 10.71 -11.98 1.01
C TRP A 114 10.57 -10.50 1.28
N LEU A 115 10.75 -9.71 0.23
CA LEU A 115 10.52 -8.27 0.31
C LEU A 115 9.08 -7.98 -0.06
N GLY A 116 8.31 -7.48 0.90
CA GLY A 116 6.97 -7.00 0.63
C GLY A 116 7.03 -5.53 0.27
N ARG A 117 6.31 -5.13 -0.75
CA ARG A 117 6.28 -3.75 -1.21
C ARG A 117 4.84 -3.31 -1.38
N LEU A 118 4.49 -2.24 -0.67
CA LEU A 118 3.13 -1.69 -0.69
C LEU A 118 3.23 -0.23 -1.10
N VAL A 119 2.62 0.12 -2.22
CA VAL A 119 2.63 1.49 -2.73
C VAL A 119 1.28 2.12 -2.40
N LEU A 120 1.33 3.26 -1.71
CA LEU A 120 0.14 3.97 -1.28
C LEU A 120 0.11 5.38 -1.84
N GLY A 121 -1.06 5.88 -2.09
CA GLY A 121 -1.29 7.25 -2.50
C GLY A 121 -2.74 7.62 -2.21
N TYR A 122 -3.10 8.85 -2.54
CA TYR A 122 -4.47 9.30 -2.39
C TYR A 122 -5.21 9.20 -3.71
N GLU A 123 -6.46 8.76 -3.64
CA GLU A 123 -7.37 8.79 -4.76
C GLU A 123 -8.72 9.20 -4.18
N ASN A 124 -9.29 10.30 -4.69
CA ASN A 124 -10.55 10.84 -4.20
C ASN A 124 -10.47 11.09 -2.68
N GLU A 125 -9.33 11.61 -2.25
CA GLU A 125 -9.08 12.00 -0.85
C GLU A 125 -9.04 10.83 0.11
N LYS A 126 -8.89 9.62 -0.40
CA LYS A 126 -8.73 8.43 0.42
C LYS A 126 -7.45 7.73 0.07
N VAL A 127 -6.82 7.12 1.07
CA VAL A 127 -5.64 6.32 0.82
C VAL A 127 -6.06 5.05 0.08
N ARG A 128 -5.35 4.78 -1.02
CA ARG A 128 -5.59 3.58 -1.82
C ARG A 128 -4.26 2.89 -2.10
N ILE A 129 -4.34 1.62 -2.43
CA ILE A 129 -3.18 0.82 -2.77
C ILE A 129 -2.95 0.93 -4.26
N PHE A 130 -1.78 1.44 -4.63
CA PHE A 130 -1.38 1.60 -6.03
C PHE A 130 -0.46 0.49 -6.50
N GLY A 131 0.04 -0.33 -5.60
CA GLY A 131 0.84 -1.49 -5.94
C GLY A 131 1.07 -2.34 -4.72
N ALA A 132 1.17 -3.65 -4.93
CA ALA A 132 1.48 -4.59 -3.87
C ALA A 132 2.18 -5.78 -4.51
N SER A 133 3.34 -6.14 -3.97
CA SER A 133 4.11 -7.24 -4.54
C SER A 133 5.03 -7.84 -3.49
N ILE A 134 5.46 -9.05 -3.77
CA ILE A 134 6.41 -9.77 -2.94
C ILE A 134 7.51 -10.30 -3.86
N PHE A 135 8.75 -10.09 -3.46
CA PHE A 135 9.90 -10.52 -4.25
C PHE A 135 10.75 -11.54 -3.50
#